data_a7f09052b1a6cf3f8724de7ceb5b6125
#
_entry.id   a7f09052b1a6cf3f8724de7ceb5b6125
#
_cell.length_a   1.000
_cell.length_b   1.000
_cell.length_c   1.000
_cell.angle_alpha   90.00
_cell.angle_beta   90.00
_cell.angle_gamma   90.00
#
_symmetry.space_group_name_H-M   'P 1'
#
loop_
_entity.id
_entity.type
_entity.pdbx_description
1 polymer ?
#
loop_
_entity_poly.entity_id
_entity_poly.type
_entity_poly.pdbx_seq_one_letter_code
_entity_poly.pdbx_strand_id
1 'polypeptide(L)'
;QHAIRRLTDLCSYGLRDNGLAVNKMRAKLPKINEEDLKDLENMPLNPNDKSILVEPQVRRNFGKPTRANTTGKATAADTVYTKEDTAKWIINYYKPEGSVLDASAGKDVFYNNFANEQKYRCEITDGIDFFDWNKKVDWIITNPPYSIYDRFLQHCFNIADNVVLFVPIAKAFKSNKVQKMVNAYGGLREIVYMGGGSKHGFAFGFPVGCLYYKRNYKGDCRIVTKISA
;
A
#
# COMPACT_ATOMS: atom_id res chain seq x y z
N GLN A 1 2.14 -37.33 -17.72
CA GLN A 1 0.70 -37.04 -18.01
C GLN A 1 -0.12 -36.74 -16.75
N HIS A 2 0.19 -37.32 -15.58
CA HIS A 2 -0.50 -37.03 -14.31
C HIS A 2 -0.21 -35.65 -13.75
N ALA A 3 1.04 -35.17 -13.79
CA ALA A 3 1.45 -33.85 -13.31
C ALA A 3 0.83 -32.72 -14.16
N ILE A 4 0.75 -32.91 -15.48
CA ILE A 4 0.15 -31.94 -16.40
C ILE A 4 -1.37 -31.84 -16.17
N ARG A 5 -2.06 -32.96 -15.85
CA ARG A 5 -3.46 -32.92 -15.46
C ARG A 5 -3.71 -32.13 -14.17
N ARG A 6 -2.85 -32.27 -13.15
CA ARG A 6 -2.97 -31.51 -11.89
C ARG A 6 -2.79 -30.02 -12.08
N LEU A 7 -1.85 -29.57 -12.93
CA LEU A 7 -1.67 -28.15 -13.26
C LEU A 7 -2.85 -27.59 -14.07
N THR A 8 -3.44 -28.36 -14.97
CA THR A 8 -4.65 -27.94 -15.70
C THR A 8 -5.87 -27.90 -14.81
N ASP A 9 -6.00 -28.79 -13.82
CA ASP A 9 -7.10 -28.77 -12.86
C ASP A 9 -7.02 -27.57 -11.90
N LEU A 10 -5.82 -27.21 -11.43
CA LEU A 10 -5.59 -25.99 -10.63
C LEU A 10 -5.90 -24.70 -11.40
N CYS A 11 -5.60 -24.63 -12.68
CA CYS A 11 -5.93 -23.49 -13.53
C CYS A 11 -7.42 -23.43 -13.92
N SER A 12 -8.14 -24.56 -13.97
CA SER A 12 -9.55 -24.62 -14.36
C SER A 12 -10.52 -24.28 -13.23
N TYR A 13 -10.09 -24.31 -11.97
CA TYR A 13 -10.94 -23.99 -10.82
C TYR A 13 -11.25 -22.49 -10.66
N GLY A 14 -10.52 -21.61 -11.34
CA GLY A 14 -10.68 -20.13 -11.28
C GLY A 14 -11.38 -19.49 -12.49
N LEU A 15 -11.62 -20.23 -13.59
CA LEU A 15 -11.96 -19.63 -14.89
C LEU A 15 -13.13 -20.35 -15.60
N ARG A 16 -14.24 -20.51 -14.94
CA ARG A 16 -15.50 -20.74 -15.67
C ARG A 16 -16.03 -19.38 -16.10
N ASP A 17 -15.98 -19.12 -17.40
CA ASP A 17 -16.70 -18.11 -18.21
C ASP A 17 -15.84 -17.15 -19.05
N ASN A 18 -14.67 -17.55 -19.55
CA ASN A 18 -14.07 -16.81 -20.67
C ASN A 18 -13.04 -17.66 -21.45
N GLY A 19 -13.53 -18.48 -22.37
CA GLY A 19 -12.68 -19.37 -23.19
C GLY A 19 -11.58 -18.67 -24.01
N LEU A 20 -11.70 -17.36 -24.28
CA LEU A 20 -10.67 -16.57 -25.00
C LEU A 20 -9.48 -16.18 -24.11
N ALA A 21 -9.68 -16.05 -22.80
CA ALA A 21 -8.61 -15.66 -21.85
C ALA A 21 -7.63 -16.81 -21.59
N VAL A 22 -8.12 -18.06 -21.56
CA VAL A 22 -7.32 -19.26 -21.29
C VAL A 22 -6.30 -19.50 -22.39
N ASN A 23 -6.65 -19.30 -23.66
CA ASN A 23 -5.73 -19.48 -24.78
C ASN A 23 -4.63 -18.41 -24.84
N LYS A 24 -4.91 -17.19 -24.41
CA LYS A 24 -3.87 -16.12 -24.30
C LYS A 24 -2.92 -16.33 -23.11
N MET A 25 -3.35 -16.95 -22.03
CA MET A 25 -2.49 -17.29 -20.90
C MET A 25 -1.58 -18.48 -21.20
N ARG A 26 -2.07 -19.53 -21.89
CA ARG A 26 -1.24 -20.68 -22.30
C ARG A 26 -0.03 -20.29 -23.14
N ALA A 27 -0.13 -19.22 -23.95
CA ALA A 27 0.97 -18.74 -24.79
C ALA A 27 2.04 -17.94 -24.00
N LYS A 28 1.83 -17.63 -22.73
CA LYS A 28 2.73 -16.83 -21.88
C LYS A 28 3.32 -17.57 -20.68
N LEU A 29 2.98 -18.84 -20.49
CA LEU A 29 3.59 -19.64 -19.44
C LEU A 29 5.02 -20.03 -19.86
N PRO A 30 6.03 -19.88 -18.97
CA PRO A 30 7.36 -20.39 -19.24
C PRO A 30 7.27 -21.89 -19.52
N LYS A 31 8.05 -22.36 -20.49
CA LYS A 31 8.16 -23.80 -20.78
C LYS A 31 8.79 -24.46 -19.55
N ILE A 32 8.01 -25.22 -18.81
CA ILE A 32 8.50 -26.06 -17.71
C ILE A 32 9.33 -27.16 -18.35
N ASN A 33 10.59 -27.32 -17.93
CA ASN A 33 11.48 -28.37 -18.42
C ASN A 33 11.15 -29.71 -17.76
N GLU A 34 11.69 -30.81 -18.30
CA GLU A 34 11.43 -32.16 -17.78
C GLU A 34 12.02 -32.40 -16.38
N GLU A 35 13.03 -31.63 -15.99
CA GLU A 35 13.69 -31.71 -14.69
C GLU A 35 12.81 -31.10 -13.59
N ASP A 36 12.21 -29.92 -13.85
CA ASP A 36 11.22 -29.29 -12.95
C ASP A 36 9.99 -30.19 -12.72
N LEU A 37 9.61 -30.99 -13.70
CA LEU A 37 8.50 -31.96 -13.58
C LEU A 37 8.87 -33.15 -12.68
N LYS A 38 10.11 -33.63 -12.71
CA LYS A 38 10.60 -34.71 -11.84
C LYS A 38 10.68 -34.28 -10.38
N ASP A 39 11.08 -33.05 -10.13
CA ASP A 39 11.13 -32.48 -8.76
C ASP A 39 9.73 -32.36 -8.15
N LEU A 40 8.71 -32.03 -8.95
CA LEU A 40 7.32 -31.98 -8.52
C LEU A 40 6.72 -33.37 -8.25
N GLU A 41 7.16 -34.41 -8.97
CA GLU A 41 6.71 -35.80 -8.77
C GLU A 41 7.31 -36.42 -7.50
N ASN A 42 8.50 -35.97 -7.09
CA ASN A 42 9.22 -36.49 -5.93
C ASN A 42 8.96 -35.72 -4.63
N MET A 43 8.17 -34.64 -4.65
CA MET A 43 7.78 -33.92 -3.42
C MET A 43 6.92 -34.81 -2.51
N PRO A 44 7.37 -35.09 -1.27
CA PRO A 44 6.59 -35.89 -0.34
C PRO A 44 5.28 -35.15 0.00
N LEU A 45 4.14 -35.73 -0.37
CA LEU A 45 2.82 -35.24 0.05
C LEU A 45 2.68 -35.52 1.55
N ASN A 46 2.61 -34.47 2.36
CA ASN A 46 2.22 -34.62 3.76
C ASN A 46 0.72 -34.94 3.82
N PRO A 47 0.32 -36.18 4.18
CA PRO A 47 -1.08 -36.58 4.20
C PRO A 47 -1.91 -35.82 5.25
N ASN A 48 -1.27 -35.06 6.14
CA ASN A 48 -1.91 -34.26 7.18
C ASN A 48 -1.97 -32.78 6.86
N ASP A 49 -1.48 -32.35 5.69
CA ASP A 49 -1.54 -30.96 5.27
C ASP A 49 -2.96 -30.60 4.76
N LYS A 50 -3.78 -30.12 5.68
CA LYS A 50 -5.14 -29.63 5.37
C LYS A 50 -5.16 -28.28 4.65
N SER A 51 -4.02 -27.64 4.41
CA SER A 51 -3.95 -26.34 3.72
C SER A 51 -4.34 -26.43 2.24
N ILE A 52 -4.35 -27.64 1.66
CA ILE A 52 -4.71 -27.90 0.28
C ILE A 52 -6.23 -28.16 0.11
N LEU A 53 -6.95 -28.45 1.20
CA LEU A 53 -8.40 -28.58 1.17
C LEU A 53 -9.06 -27.22 1.38
N VAL A 54 -9.00 -26.36 0.37
CA VAL A 54 -9.85 -25.16 0.33
C VAL A 54 -11.27 -25.65 0.08
N GLU A 55 -12.07 -25.77 1.14
CA GLU A 55 -13.52 -25.91 0.99
C GLU A 55 -14.02 -24.76 0.09
N PRO A 56 -14.99 -25.02 -0.81
CA PRO A 56 -15.56 -23.97 -1.64
C PRO A 56 -16.19 -22.94 -0.70
N GLN A 57 -15.46 -21.86 -0.43
CA GLN A 57 -15.96 -20.71 0.31
C GLN A 57 -17.19 -20.21 -0.43
N VAL A 58 -18.35 -20.33 0.22
CA VAL A 58 -19.58 -19.68 -0.21
C VAL A 58 -19.22 -18.27 -0.68
N ARG A 59 -19.52 -17.95 -1.94
CA ARG A 59 -19.28 -16.61 -2.51
C ARG A 59 -19.95 -15.59 -1.60
N ARG A 60 -19.18 -14.99 -0.69
CA ARG A 60 -19.61 -13.76 -0.06
C ARG A 60 -19.73 -12.75 -1.18
N ASN A 61 -20.91 -12.18 -1.35
CA ASN A 61 -21.13 -11.07 -2.26
C ASN A 61 -20.13 -9.98 -1.89
N PHE A 62 -18.98 -9.96 -2.53
CA PHE A 62 -18.13 -8.80 -2.53
C PHE A 62 -18.98 -7.68 -3.13
N GLY A 63 -19.32 -6.69 -2.32
CA GLY A 63 -20.12 -5.55 -2.75
C GLY A 63 -19.58 -5.03 -4.08
N LYS A 64 -20.47 -4.54 -4.95
CA LYS A 64 -20.12 -3.99 -6.26
C LYS A 64 -18.86 -3.13 -6.11
N PRO A 65 -17.84 -3.27 -6.97
CA PRO A 65 -16.63 -2.45 -6.89
C PRO A 65 -17.07 -0.99 -6.83
N THR A 66 -16.70 -0.30 -5.76
CA THR A 66 -16.96 1.13 -5.61
C THR A 66 -16.36 1.80 -6.84
N ARG A 67 -17.16 2.54 -7.60
CA ARG A 67 -16.70 3.32 -8.75
C ARG A 67 -15.46 4.10 -8.33
N ALA A 68 -14.38 3.97 -9.08
CA ALA A 68 -13.19 4.79 -8.88
C ALA A 68 -13.63 6.27 -8.83
N ASN A 69 -13.12 7.02 -7.86
CA ASN A 69 -13.40 8.44 -7.77
C ASN A 69 -12.83 9.15 -9.01
N THR A 70 -13.70 9.48 -9.97
CA THR A 70 -13.33 10.13 -11.23
C THR A 70 -13.24 11.64 -11.09
N THR A 71 -13.68 12.22 -9.96
CA THR A 71 -13.72 13.68 -9.76
C THR A 71 -12.37 14.28 -9.40
N GLY A 72 -11.39 13.45 -8.98
CA GLY A 72 -10.09 13.94 -8.52
C GLY A 72 -10.14 14.78 -7.23
N LYS A 73 -11.28 14.77 -6.52
CA LYS A 73 -11.47 15.46 -5.23
C LYS A 73 -11.52 14.43 -4.10
N ALA A 74 -11.06 14.82 -2.91
CA ALA A 74 -11.22 14.03 -1.70
C ALA A 74 -12.72 13.86 -1.37
N THR A 75 -13.08 12.75 -0.74
CA THR A 75 -14.45 12.44 -0.35
C THR A 75 -14.61 12.49 1.16
N ALA A 76 -15.84 12.61 1.65
CA ALA A 76 -16.12 12.56 3.09
C ALA A 76 -15.64 11.26 3.76
N ALA A 77 -15.56 10.16 2.98
CA ALA A 77 -15.01 8.87 3.46
C ALA A 77 -13.48 8.91 3.71
N ASP A 78 -12.79 9.95 3.24
CA ASP A 78 -11.35 10.15 3.48
C ASP A 78 -11.05 10.80 4.84
N THR A 79 -12.07 11.26 5.57
CA THR A 79 -11.88 11.93 6.85
C THR A 79 -11.55 10.90 7.93
N VAL A 80 -10.27 10.64 8.12
CA VAL A 80 -9.71 9.78 9.15
C VAL A 80 -8.75 10.59 10.00
N TYR A 81 -9.09 10.81 11.26
CA TYR A 81 -8.21 11.51 12.19
C TYR A 81 -7.25 10.51 12.86
N THR A 82 -5.97 10.72 12.66
CA THR A 82 -4.90 9.94 13.32
C THR A 82 -4.93 10.21 14.83
N LYS A 83 -4.77 9.16 15.63
CA LYS A 83 -4.64 9.31 17.08
C LYS A 83 -3.28 9.93 17.43
N GLU A 84 -3.25 10.73 18.48
CA GLU A 84 -2.06 11.46 18.92
C GLU A 84 -0.87 10.52 19.22
N ASP A 85 -1.10 9.43 19.95
CA ASP A 85 -0.06 8.45 20.26
C ASP A 85 0.53 7.80 18.99
N THR A 86 -0.31 7.62 17.96
CA THR A 86 0.13 7.11 16.66
C THR A 86 1.05 8.11 15.98
N ALA A 87 0.66 9.39 15.92
CA ALA A 87 1.47 10.44 15.31
C ALA A 87 2.79 10.65 16.06
N LYS A 88 2.77 10.72 17.38
CA LYS A 88 3.97 10.80 18.24
C LYS A 88 4.93 9.64 17.96
N TRP A 89 4.39 8.43 17.90
CA TRP A 89 5.22 7.26 17.62
C TRP A 89 5.88 7.36 16.23
N ILE A 90 5.14 7.73 15.19
CA ILE A 90 5.63 7.86 13.82
C ILE A 90 6.76 8.91 13.77
N ILE A 91 6.54 10.08 14.36
CA ILE A 91 7.53 11.16 14.40
C ILE A 91 8.80 10.71 15.14
N ASN A 92 8.66 10.09 16.30
CA ASN A 92 9.79 9.59 17.10
C ASN A 92 10.55 8.45 16.40
N TYR A 93 9.87 7.67 15.57
CA TYR A 93 10.50 6.59 14.81
C TYR A 93 11.34 7.12 13.64
N TYR A 94 10.80 8.05 12.86
CA TYR A 94 11.49 8.59 11.69
C TYR A 94 12.44 9.74 12.01
N LYS A 95 12.22 10.48 13.10
CA LYS A 95 13.03 11.62 13.57
C LYS A 95 13.37 12.56 12.43
N PRO A 96 12.38 13.25 11.83
CA PRO A 96 12.62 14.13 10.69
C PRO A 96 13.56 15.25 11.07
N GLU A 97 14.61 15.46 10.27
CA GLU A 97 15.56 16.56 10.40
C GLU A 97 15.30 17.60 9.32
N GLY A 98 15.61 18.87 9.59
CA GLY A 98 15.36 19.97 8.65
C GLY A 98 13.89 20.40 8.61
N SER A 99 13.40 20.72 7.43
CA SER A 99 12.02 21.17 7.21
C SER A 99 11.04 20.02 7.07
N VAL A 100 9.86 20.11 7.71
CA VAL A 100 8.83 19.09 7.68
C VAL A 100 7.45 19.67 7.35
N LEU A 101 6.67 18.98 6.54
CA LEU A 101 5.32 19.36 6.15
C LEU A 101 4.32 18.26 6.55
N ASP A 102 3.26 18.64 7.27
CA ASP A 102 2.01 17.89 7.35
C ASP A 102 1.09 18.33 6.20
N ALA A 103 1.01 17.51 5.16
CA ALA A 103 0.34 17.88 3.91
C ALA A 103 -1.18 17.73 3.92
N SER A 104 -1.76 17.17 4.99
CA SER A 104 -3.21 17.04 5.24
C SER A 104 -3.44 16.98 6.74
N ALA A 105 -3.34 18.13 7.38
CA ALA A 105 -3.14 18.25 8.81
C ALA A 105 -4.37 17.83 9.66
N GLY A 106 -5.56 17.97 9.12
CA GLY A 106 -6.81 17.63 9.80
C GLY A 106 -6.92 18.33 11.15
N LYS A 107 -6.73 17.61 12.26
CA LYS A 107 -6.69 18.14 13.63
C LYS A 107 -5.29 18.51 14.10
N ASP A 108 -4.34 18.74 13.21
CA ASP A 108 -2.98 19.17 13.50
C ASP A 108 -2.15 18.17 14.33
N VAL A 109 -2.53 16.89 14.36
CA VAL A 109 -1.92 15.92 15.26
C VAL A 109 -0.44 15.66 14.92
N PHE A 110 -0.08 15.60 13.63
CA PHE A 110 1.33 15.54 13.24
C PHE A 110 2.01 16.89 13.43
N TYR A 111 1.41 17.97 12.92
CA TYR A 111 1.98 19.31 12.97
C TYR A 111 2.34 19.75 14.40
N ASN A 112 1.46 19.53 15.38
CA ASN A 112 1.67 19.92 16.76
C ASN A 112 2.81 19.12 17.43
N ASN A 113 3.07 17.90 16.98
CA ASN A 113 4.10 17.03 17.54
C ASN A 113 5.44 17.09 16.83
N PHE A 114 5.60 17.84 15.73
CA PHE A 114 6.90 18.11 15.15
C PHE A 114 7.72 19.03 16.05
N ALA A 115 8.94 18.59 16.37
CA ALA A 115 9.91 19.39 17.11
C ALA A 115 10.75 20.31 16.21
N ASN A 116 10.59 20.23 14.89
CA ASN A 116 11.36 20.97 13.90
C ASN A 116 11.06 22.47 13.97
N GLU A 117 12.07 23.31 13.87
CA GLU A 117 11.91 24.76 13.78
C GLU A 117 11.19 25.16 12.50
N GLN A 118 11.50 24.51 11.38
CA GLN A 118 10.84 24.70 10.10
C GLN A 118 9.75 23.65 9.91
N LYS A 119 8.59 23.85 10.49
CA LYS A 119 7.42 23.00 10.30
C LYS A 119 6.30 23.74 9.61
N TYR A 120 5.61 23.04 8.72
CA TYR A 120 4.55 23.57 7.89
C TYR A 120 3.36 22.64 7.90
N ARG A 121 2.19 23.15 7.53
CA ARG A 121 0.97 22.36 7.37
C ARG A 121 0.12 22.86 6.21
N CYS A 122 -0.63 21.94 5.60
CA CYS A 122 -1.72 22.25 4.69
C CYS A 122 -3.00 21.61 5.23
N GLU A 123 -4.08 22.37 5.22
CA GLU A 123 -5.42 21.86 5.56
C GLU A 123 -6.47 22.59 4.71
N ILE A 124 -7.18 21.82 3.91
CA ILE A 124 -8.12 22.37 2.92
C ILE A 124 -9.31 23.10 3.58
N THR A 125 -9.71 22.66 4.77
CA THR A 125 -10.79 23.32 5.54
C THR A 125 -10.37 24.69 6.06
N ASP A 126 -9.07 24.96 6.16
CA ASP A 126 -8.50 26.26 6.51
C ASP A 126 -8.15 27.11 5.28
N GLY A 127 -8.53 26.63 4.09
CA GLY A 127 -8.26 27.31 2.83
C GLY A 127 -6.82 27.11 2.30
N ILE A 128 -6.05 26.19 2.86
CA ILE A 128 -4.67 25.89 2.45
C ILE A 128 -4.66 24.57 1.69
N ASP A 129 -4.83 24.61 0.38
CA ASP A 129 -4.76 23.40 -0.46
C ASP A 129 -3.32 22.93 -0.62
N PHE A 130 -3.07 21.66 -0.30
CA PHE A 130 -1.76 21.05 -0.49
C PHE A 130 -1.27 21.12 -1.94
N PHE A 131 -2.16 21.07 -2.90
CA PHE A 131 -1.77 21.13 -4.33
C PHE A 131 -1.28 22.52 -4.78
N ASP A 132 -1.51 23.55 -4.00
CA ASP A 132 -0.97 24.90 -4.22
C ASP A 132 0.39 25.11 -3.56
N TRP A 133 0.83 24.15 -2.71
CA TRP A 133 2.10 24.22 -2.03
C TRP A 133 3.27 23.90 -2.98
N ASN A 134 4.20 24.84 -3.17
CA ASN A 134 5.32 24.69 -4.11
C ASN A 134 6.71 24.74 -3.44
N LYS A 135 6.77 25.08 -2.14
CA LYS A 135 8.04 25.12 -1.40
C LYS A 135 8.60 23.72 -1.20
N LYS A 136 9.92 23.55 -1.46
CA LYS A 136 10.61 22.29 -1.13
C LYS A 136 10.72 22.12 0.37
N VAL A 137 10.61 20.86 0.82
CA VAL A 137 10.81 20.45 2.21
C VAL A 137 11.65 19.17 2.25
N ASP A 138 12.33 18.94 3.37
CA ASP A 138 13.12 17.72 3.55
C ASP A 138 12.21 16.50 3.80
N TRP A 139 11.11 16.72 4.53
CA TRP A 139 10.18 15.66 4.91
C TRP A 139 8.71 16.03 4.69
N ILE A 140 7.94 15.05 4.27
CA ILE A 140 6.49 15.02 4.44
C ILE A 140 6.15 13.83 5.33
N ILE A 141 5.40 14.08 6.43
CA ILE A 141 4.84 13.04 7.30
C ILE A 141 3.38 13.39 7.52
N THR A 142 2.47 12.54 7.02
CA THR A 142 1.03 12.83 7.03
C THR A 142 0.17 11.59 6.85
N ASN A 143 -1.13 11.71 7.11
CA ASN A 143 -2.18 10.75 6.76
C ASN A 143 -3.00 11.32 5.59
N PRO A 144 -2.74 10.94 4.33
CA PRO A 144 -3.33 11.58 3.16
C PRO A 144 -4.77 11.13 2.88
N PRO A 145 -5.55 11.91 2.12
CA PRO A 145 -6.85 11.47 1.61
C PRO A 145 -6.69 10.31 0.60
N TYR A 146 -7.36 9.16 0.88
CA TYR A 146 -7.12 7.91 0.15
C TYR A 146 -7.73 7.86 -1.24
N SER A 147 -8.80 8.60 -1.49
CA SER A 147 -9.49 8.63 -2.79
C SER A 147 -8.62 9.24 -3.88
N ILE A 148 -7.76 10.20 -3.53
CA ILE A 148 -6.88 10.93 -4.44
C ILE A 148 -5.39 10.56 -4.25
N TYR A 149 -5.11 9.40 -3.65
CA TYR A 149 -3.78 8.96 -3.26
C TYR A 149 -2.71 9.13 -4.35
N ASP A 150 -3.01 8.75 -5.59
CA ASP A 150 -2.03 8.78 -6.68
C ASP A 150 -1.57 10.20 -7.00
N ARG A 151 -2.54 11.15 -7.07
CA ARG A 151 -2.26 12.57 -7.30
C ARG A 151 -1.51 13.17 -6.11
N PHE A 152 -1.94 12.81 -4.89
CA PHE A 152 -1.31 13.28 -3.66
C PHE A 152 0.15 12.82 -3.55
N LEU A 153 0.41 11.53 -3.77
CA LEU A 153 1.76 10.97 -3.74
C LEU A 153 2.67 11.61 -4.81
N GLN A 154 2.15 11.83 -6.02
CA GLN A 154 2.90 12.52 -7.09
C GLN A 154 3.33 13.91 -6.65
N HIS A 155 2.45 14.66 -5.99
CA HIS A 155 2.78 16.00 -5.51
C HIS A 155 3.80 15.96 -4.37
N CYS A 156 3.68 15.02 -3.43
CA CYS A 156 4.71 14.78 -2.41
C CYS A 156 6.09 14.57 -3.04
N PHE A 157 6.17 13.74 -4.08
CA PHE A 157 7.42 13.44 -4.77
C PHE A 157 8.02 14.66 -5.50
N ASN A 158 7.19 15.60 -5.91
CA ASN A 158 7.68 16.84 -6.52
C ASN A 158 8.39 17.76 -5.52
N ILE A 159 7.98 17.75 -4.25
CA ILE A 159 8.38 18.78 -3.28
C ILE A 159 9.20 18.30 -2.08
N ALA A 160 9.28 16.99 -1.83
CA ALA A 160 10.00 16.44 -0.68
C ALA A 160 11.05 15.40 -1.06
N ASP A 161 12.07 15.22 -0.23
CA ASP A 161 13.08 14.19 -0.39
C ASP A 161 12.76 12.92 0.41
N ASN A 162 12.02 13.04 1.51
CA ASN A 162 11.56 11.96 2.35
C ASN A 162 10.05 12.07 2.52
N VAL A 163 9.31 11.02 2.17
CA VAL A 163 7.85 11.00 2.23
C VAL A 163 7.38 9.80 3.05
N VAL A 164 6.77 10.06 4.18
CA VAL A 164 6.18 9.05 5.07
C VAL A 164 4.67 9.25 5.07
N LEU A 165 3.94 8.26 4.56
CA LEU A 165 2.49 8.28 4.52
C LEU A 165 1.92 7.20 5.45
N PHE A 166 1.08 7.61 6.40
CA PHE A 166 0.34 6.69 7.27
C PHE A 166 -0.96 6.28 6.59
N VAL A 167 -1.00 5.07 6.04
CA VAL A 167 -2.06 4.61 5.12
C VAL A 167 -2.33 3.11 5.27
N PRO A 168 -3.42 2.57 4.67
CA PRO A 168 -3.52 1.15 4.41
C PRO A 168 -2.30 0.66 3.61
N ILE A 169 -1.58 -0.35 4.11
CA ILE A 169 -0.32 -0.82 3.49
C ILE A 169 -0.49 -1.29 2.05
N ALA A 170 -1.69 -1.75 1.67
CA ALA A 170 -2.01 -2.12 0.29
C ALA A 170 -1.84 -0.97 -0.72
N LYS A 171 -1.79 0.29 -0.25
CA LYS A 171 -1.52 1.45 -1.12
C LYS A 171 -0.13 1.41 -1.74
N ALA A 172 0.84 0.73 -1.11
CA ALA A 172 2.17 0.52 -1.69
C ALA A 172 2.11 -0.17 -3.06
N PHE A 173 1.15 -1.08 -3.24
CA PHE A 173 1.02 -1.92 -4.44
C PHE A 173 -0.27 -1.65 -5.23
N LYS A 174 -0.82 -0.44 -5.10
CA LYS A 174 -2.13 -0.08 -5.66
C LYS A 174 -2.23 -0.29 -7.18
N SER A 175 -1.20 0.05 -7.94
CA SER A 175 -1.21 -0.04 -9.40
C SER A 175 0.17 0.06 -10.03
N ASN A 176 0.31 -0.40 -11.28
CA ASN A 176 1.53 -0.22 -12.06
C ASN A 176 1.91 1.26 -12.25
N LYS A 177 0.91 2.16 -12.30
CA LYS A 177 1.15 3.61 -12.37
C LYS A 177 1.88 4.10 -11.13
N VAL A 178 1.43 3.70 -9.94
CA VAL A 178 2.09 4.04 -8.67
C VAL A 178 3.51 3.48 -8.65
N GLN A 179 3.72 2.22 -9.05
CA GLN A 179 5.06 1.63 -9.09
C GLN A 179 6.02 2.38 -10.01
N LYS A 180 5.58 2.76 -11.22
CA LYS A 180 6.40 3.57 -12.13
C LYS A 180 6.78 4.91 -11.53
N MET A 181 5.85 5.56 -10.85
CA MET A 181 6.05 6.84 -10.18
C MET A 181 7.05 6.73 -9.02
N VAL A 182 6.92 5.69 -8.19
CA VAL A 182 7.86 5.38 -7.09
C VAL A 182 9.26 5.12 -7.62
N ASN A 183 9.41 4.32 -8.68
CA ASN A 183 10.71 4.02 -9.28
C ASN A 183 11.37 5.25 -9.92
N ALA A 184 10.59 6.15 -10.50
CA ALA A 184 11.10 7.42 -11.06
C ALA A 184 11.57 8.39 -9.97
N TYR A 185 10.88 8.42 -8.82
CA TYR A 185 11.25 9.25 -7.68
C TYR A 185 12.52 8.74 -6.96
N GLY A 186 12.59 7.44 -6.77
CA GLY A 186 13.67 6.76 -6.04
C GLY A 186 13.23 5.36 -5.68
N GLY A 187 12.58 5.19 -4.52
CA GLY A 187 12.09 3.89 -4.10
C GLY A 187 11.27 3.94 -2.82
N LEU A 188 10.51 2.87 -2.60
CA LEU A 188 9.89 2.55 -1.31
C LEU A 188 10.98 1.94 -0.42
N ARG A 189 11.46 2.72 0.55
CA ARG A 189 12.54 2.32 1.44
C ARG A 189 12.06 1.40 2.56
N GLU A 190 10.86 1.65 3.07
CA GLU A 190 10.36 0.92 4.22
C GLU A 190 8.84 0.86 4.28
N ILE A 191 8.34 -0.28 4.74
CA ILE A 191 6.96 -0.48 5.17
C ILE A 191 6.98 -0.81 6.66
N VAL A 192 6.36 0.02 7.49
CA VAL A 192 6.14 -0.28 8.91
C VAL A 192 4.69 -0.72 9.11
N TYR A 193 4.46 -1.98 9.35
CA TYR A 193 3.14 -2.49 9.70
C TYR A 193 2.80 -2.15 11.15
N MET A 194 1.67 -1.50 11.38
CA MET A 194 1.24 -1.02 12.70
C MET A 194 -0.03 -1.71 13.23
N GLY A 195 -0.51 -2.75 12.55
CA GLY A 195 -1.70 -3.49 12.97
C GLY A 195 -2.98 -3.09 12.26
N GLY A 196 -4.12 -3.37 12.89
CA GLY A 196 -5.43 -3.05 12.33
C GLY A 196 -5.78 -1.56 12.48
N GLY A 197 -6.36 -1.00 11.43
CA GLY A 197 -6.68 0.42 11.33
C GLY A 197 -7.58 0.97 12.44
N SER A 198 -8.52 0.17 12.95
CA SER A 198 -9.43 0.58 14.04
C SER A 198 -8.71 1.00 15.32
N LYS A 199 -7.53 0.45 15.59
CA LYS A 199 -6.67 0.88 16.72
C LYS A 199 -6.12 2.30 16.54
N HIS A 200 -6.05 2.80 15.31
CA HIS A 200 -5.43 4.06 14.91
C HIS A 200 -6.39 5.14 14.44
N GLY A 201 -7.70 4.94 14.61
CA GLY A 201 -8.73 5.93 14.24
C GLY A 201 -9.44 5.66 12.92
N PHE A 202 -9.14 4.55 12.23
CA PHE A 202 -9.84 4.17 11.00
C PHE A 202 -11.17 3.47 11.33
N ALA A 203 -12.17 3.65 10.46
CA ALA A 203 -13.47 3.01 10.62
C ALA A 203 -13.43 1.48 10.46
N PHE A 204 -12.37 0.93 9.85
CA PHE A 204 -12.23 -0.48 9.52
C PHE A 204 -10.91 -1.06 10.01
N GLY A 205 -10.89 -2.40 10.23
CA GLY A 205 -9.75 -3.14 10.76
C GLY A 205 -8.71 -3.56 9.73
N PHE A 206 -8.65 -2.95 8.54
CA PHE A 206 -7.64 -3.31 7.54
C PHE A 206 -6.20 -2.99 7.99
N PRO A 207 -5.20 -3.69 7.44
CA PRO A 207 -3.80 -3.44 7.76
C PRO A 207 -3.36 -2.01 7.43
N VAL A 208 -2.87 -1.28 8.44
CA VAL A 208 -2.34 0.07 8.28
C VAL A 208 -0.88 0.14 8.70
N GLY A 209 -0.21 1.18 8.24
CA GLY A 209 1.19 1.42 8.58
C GLY A 209 1.78 2.59 7.83
N CYS A 210 3.08 2.78 8.01
CA CYS A 210 3.81 3.82 7.32
C CYS A 210 4.45 3.28 6.05
N LEU A 211 4.27 4.00 4.95
CA LEU A 211 5.01 3.81 3.71
C LEU A 211 6.04 4.92 3.60
N TYR A 212 7.33 4.58 3.70
CA TYR A 212 8.42 5.52 3.60
C TYR A 212 9.07 5.45 2.23
N TYR A 213 8.91 6.50 1.45
CA TYR A 213 9.53 6.71 0.15
C TYR A 213 10.70 7.68 0.29
N LYS A 214 11.82 7.37 -0.35
CA LYS A 214 13.01 8.22 -0.32
C LYS A 214 13.49 8.52 -1.73
N ARG A 215 13.80 9.80 -1.99
CA ARG A 215 14.35 10.25 -3.28
C ARG A 215 15.69 9.58 -3.55
N ASN A 216 15.89 9.17 -4.80
CA ASN A 216 17.11 8.51 -5.28
C ASN A 216 17.47 7.19 -4.57
N TYR A 217 16.56 6.62 -3.76
CA TYR A 217 16.78 5.34 -3.10
C TYR A 217 16.65 4.19 -4.11
N LYS A 218 17.65 3.29 -4.11
CA LYS A 218 17.73 2.13 -5.02
C LYS A 218 17.94 0.80 -4.27
N GLY A 219 17.87 0.83 -2.95
CA GLY A 219 18.02 -0.37 -2.13
C GLY A 219 16.71 -1.14 -1.98
N ASP A 220 16.78 -2.25 -1.25
CA ASP A 220 15.64 -3.10 -0.95
C ASP A 220 14.66 -2.45 0.02
N CYS A 221 13.37 -2.77 -0.13
CA CYS A 221 12.36 -2.32 0.80
C CYS A 221 12.42 -3.12 2.11
N ARG A 222 12.67 -2.45 3.22
CA ARG A 222 12.61 -3.06 4.56
C ARG A 222 11.17 -3.16 5.02
N ILE A 223 10.78 -4.33 5.56
CA ILE A 223 9.47 -4.52 6.21
C ILE A 223 9.70 -4.66 7.71
N VAL A 224 9.04 -3.81 8.49
CA VAL A 224 9.08 -3.78 9.95
C VAL A 224 7.68 -3.99 10.49
N THR A 225 7.54 -4.83 11.50
CA THR A 225 6.27 -5.01 12.21
C THR A 225 6.34 -4.36 13.58
N LYS A 226 5.45 -3.39 13.83
CA LYS A 226 5.17 -2.87 15.15
C LYS A 226 3.84 -3.44 15.61
N ILE A 227 3.87 -4.56 16.31
CA ILE A 227 2.70 -5.09 17.00
C ILE A 227 2.72 -4.48 18.40
N SER A 228 1.74 -3.62 18.70
CA SER A 228 1.51 -3.20 20.09
C SER A 228 1.02 -4.43 20.86
N ALA A 229 1.73 -4.79 21.92
CA ALA A 229 1.26 -5.77 22.87
C ALA A 229 -0.10 -5.35 23.45
#